data_f035964959eced4be5416cb9c77605c6
#
_entry.id   f035964959eced4be5416cb9c77605c6
#
_cell.length_a   1.000
_cell.length_b   1.000
_cell.length_c   1.000
_cell.angle_alpha   90.00
_cell.angle_beta   90.00
_cell.angle_gamma   90.00
#
_symmetry.space_group_name_H-M   'P 1'
#
loop_
_entity.id
_entity.type
_entity.pdbx_description
1 polymer ?
#
loop_
_entity_poly.entity_id
_entity_poly.type
_entity_poly.pdbx_seq_one_letter_code
_entity_poly.pdbx_strand_id
1 'polypeptide(L)'
;MSNKVFQMQTLGQLIKSKREAKGLLLRQVAAFLDIDQAILSKIEKGNRKPNRENIGKLAEILEVDREQLMVQFLSEKIAYEIADEECASQALRVAE
;
A
#
# COMPACT_ATOMS: atom_id res chain seq x y z
N MET A 1 -1.11 -6.12 23.65
CA MET A 1 -1.63 -6.25 23.45
C MET A 1 -2.28 -6.18 22.30
N SER A 2 -2.95 -6.49 22.03
CA SER A 2 -3.61 -6.60 20.99
C SER A 2 -3.99 -5.46 20.28
N ASN A 3 -3.65 -4.42 20.62
CA ASN A 3 -4.03 -3.33 20.02
C ASN A 3 -3.50 -3.16 18.71
N LYS A 4 -2.74 -3.99 18.15
CA LYS A 4 -2.24 -3.87 16.89
C LYS A 4 -3.26 -3.79 15.85
N VAL A 5 -4.41 -4.34 16.08
CA VAL A 5 -5.46 -4.26 15.14
C VAL A 5 -5.89 -2.89 14.86
N PHE A 6 -5.70 -2.01 15.83
CA PHE A 6 -6.14 -0.69 15.66
C PHE A 6 -5.07 0.21 15.13
N GLN A 7 -3.87 -0.31 14.88
CA GLN A 7 -2.91 0.49 14.38
C GLN A 7 -2.89 0.35 12.95
N MET A 8 -3.88 0.33 12.29
CA MET A 8 -4.09 0.09 10.96
C MET A 8 -3.23 0.93 10.09
N GLN A 9 -1.95 0.67 10.01
CA GLN A 9 -1.10 1.35 9.08
C GLN A 9 -1.58 1.07 7.67
N THR A 10 -1.56 2.08 6.82
CA THR A 10 -1.81 1.85 5.41
C THR A 10 -0.61 1.13 4.83
N LEU A 11 -0.78 0.57 3.64
CA LEU A 11 0.30 -0.10 2.94
C LEU A 11 1.48 0.85 2.76
N GLY A 12 1.20 2.10 2.36
CA GLY A 12 2.26 3.07 2.17
C GLY A 12 3.02 3.37 3.45
N GLN A 13 2.29 3.50 4.56
CA GLN A 13 2.93 3.73 5.86
C GLN A 13 3.78 2.54 6.28
N LEU A 14 3.29 1.35 6.02
CA LEU A 14 4.03 0.13 6.33
C LEU A 14 5.32 0.07 5.52
N ILE A 15 5.24 0.36 4.22
CA ILE A 15 6.41 0.37 3.36
C ILE A 15 7.43 1.38 3.88
N LYS A 16 6.97 2.58 4.20
CA LYS A 16 7.87 3.62 4.66
C LYS A 16 8.53 3.24 5.98
N SER A 17 7.77 2.72 6.93
CA SER A 17 8.32 2.38 8.22
C SER A 17 9.34 1.24 8.12
N LYS A 18 9.06 0.25 7.27
CA LYS A 18 10.01 -0.85 7.09
C LYS A 18 11.26 -0.38 6.36
N ARG A 19 11.10 0.51 5.40
CA ARG A 19 12.25 1.08 4.67
C ARG A 19 13.15 1.84 5.64
N GLU A 20 12.55 2.70 6.45
CA GLU A 20 13.30 3.51 7.40
C GLU A 20 13.96 2.65 8.46
N ALA A 21 13.28 1.62 8.92
CA ALA A 21 13.84 0.72 9.91
C ALA A 21 15.09 0.01 9.39
N LYS A 22 15.17 -0.21 8.09
CA LYS A 22 16.34 -0.84 7.50
C LYS A 22 17.38 0.18 7.08
N GLY A 23 17.13 1.45 7.28
CA GLY A 23 18.07 2.48 6.90
C GLY A 23 18.19 2.68 5.39
N LEU A 24 17.17 2.27 4.66
CA LEU A 24 17.21 2.38 3.21
C LEU A 24 16.66 3.73 2.77
N LEU A 25 17.33 4.32 1.79
CA LEU A 25 16.86 5.58 1.24
C LEU A 25 15.80 5.34 0.21
N LEU A 26 14.94 6.32 0.01
CA LEU A 26 13.86 6.21 -0.95
C LEU A 26 14.38 5.84 -2.33
N ARG A 27 15.49 6.46 -2.75
CA ARG A 27 16.04 6.20 -4.09
C ARG A 27 16.55 4.77 -4.23
N GLN A 28 17.00 4.17 -3.13
CA GLN A 28 17.52 2.80 -3.20
C GLN A 28 16.39 1.81 -3.44
N VAL A 29 15.29 2.00 -2.75
CA VAL A 29 14.14 1.12 -2.93
C VAL A 29 13.50 1.35 -4.29
N ALA A 30 13.40 2.61 -4.72
CA ALA A 30 12.84 2.92 -6.02
C ALA A 30 13.66 2.27 -7.14
N ALA A 31 14.97 2.30 -7.02
CA ALA A 31 15.84 1.67 -8.01
C ALA A 31 15.60 0.17 -8.05
N PHE A 32 15.44 -0.46 -6.89
CA PHE A 32 15.19 -1.91 -6.85
C PHE A 32 13.87 -2.26 -7.52
N LEU A 33 12.88 -1.37 -7.38
CA LEU A 33 11.58 -1.58 -7.99
C LEU A 33 11.55 -1.13 -9.45
N ASP A 34 12.61 -0.47 -9.90
CA ASP A 34 12.69 0.07 -11.25
C ASP A 34 11.58 1.07 -11.50
N ILE A 35 11.36 1.96 -10.56
CA ILE A 35 10.40 3.04 -10.70
C ILE A 35 11.05 4.35 -10.27
N ASP A 36 10.41 5.45 -10.66
CA ASP A 36 10.89 6.74 -10.24
C ASP A 36 10.75 6.92 -8.75
N GLN A 37 11.70 7.62 -8.15
CA GLN A 37 11.66 7.93 -6.73
C GLN A 37 10.39 8.69 -6.37
N ALA A 38 9.95 9.58 -7.26
CA ALA A 38 8.72 10.34 -7.03
C ALA A 38 7.50 9.41 -6.96
N ILE A 39 7.50 8.36 -7.75
CA ILE A 39 6.40 7.39 -7.73
C ILE A 39 6.39 6.65 -6.40
N LEU A 40 7.55 6.21 -5.93
CA LEU A 40 7.62 5.53 -4.65
C LEU A 40 7.18 6.45 -3.52
N SER A 41 7.56 7.72 -3.58
CA SER A 41 7.14 8.69 -2.57
C SER A 41 5.61 8.78 -2.54
N LYS A 42 4.97 8.79 -3.71
CA LYS A 42 3.52 8.84 -3.77
C LYS A 42 2.88 7.57 -3.23
N ILE A 43 3.53 6.43 -3.46
CA ILE A 43 3.03 5.16 -2.92
C ILE A 43 3.08 5.20 -1.40
N GLU A 44 4.17 5.70 -0.83
CA GLU A 44 4.30 5.76 0.63
C GLU A 44 3.28 6.71 1.23
N LYS A 45 2.91 7.75 0.51
CA LYS A 45 1.95 8.71 1.01
C LYS A 45 0.50 8.31 0.74
N GLY A 46 0.32 7.20 0.04
CA GLY A 46 -1.03 6.72 -0.26
C GLY A 46 -1.67 7.37 -1.45
N ASN A 47 -0.92 8.16 -2.23
CA ASN A 47 -1.46 8.85 -3.39
C ASN A 47 -1.33 8.05 -4.67
N ARG A 48 -0.72 6.89 -4.60
CA ARG A 48 -0.57 6.02 -5.75
C ARG A 48 -0.48 4.59 -5.27
N LYS A 49 -1.06 3.66 -6.02
CA LYS A 49 -1.04 2.26 -5.64
C LYS A 49 0.07 1.52 -6.35
N PRO A 50 0.78 0.65 -5.66
CA PRO A 50 1.75 -0.21 -6.35
C PRO A 50 1.01 -1.31 -7.09
N ASN A 51 1.70 -2.01 -7.98
CA ASN A 51 1.12 -3.17 -8.64
C ASN A 51 1.64 -4.43 -7.96
N ARG A 52 1.16 -5.61 -8.40
CA ARG A 52 1.54 -6.86 -7.77
C ARG A 52 3.01 -7.15 -7.87
N GLU A 53 3.60 -6.80 -8.99
CA GLU A 53 5.02 -7.03 -9.18
C GLU A 53 5.82 -6.20 -8.17
N ASN A 54 5.41 -4.97 -7.94
CA ASN A 54 6.07 -4.12 -6.96
C ASN A 54 5.94 -4.69 -5.56
N ILE A 55 4.80 -5.32 -5.25
CA ILE A 55 4.61 -5.91 -3.92
C ILE A 55 5.62 -7.02 -3.70
N GLY A 56 5.84 -7.88 -4.70
CA GLY A 56 6.81 -8.94 -4.56
C GLY A 56 8.22 -8.41 -4.34
N LYS A 57 8.60 -7.37 -5.09
CA LYS A 57 9.91 -6.79 -4.94
C LYS A 57 10.07 -6.04 -3.61
N LEU A 58 9.02 -5.37 -3.17
CA LEU A 58 9.04 -4.71 -1.88
C LEU A 58 9.22 -5.71 -0.74
N ALA A 59 8.53 -6.83 -0.82
CA ALA A 59 8.68 -7.85 0.21
C ALA A 59 10.11 -8.34 0.26
N GLU A 60 10.75 -8.45 -0.88
CA GLU A 60 12.11 -8.91 -0.96
C GLU A 60 13.09 -7.91 -0.37
N ILE A 61 13.05 -6.66 -0.81
CA ILE A 61 14.02 -5.68 -0.36
C ILE A 61 13.78 -5.26 1.08
N LEU A 62 12.54 -5.25 1.53
CA LEU A 62 12.21 -4.87 2.89
C LEU A 62 12.28 -6.06 3.85
N GLU A 63 12.46 -7.26 3.31
CA GLU A 63 12.55 -8.49 4.10
C GLU A 63 11.31 -8.69 4.96
N VAL A 64 10.15 -8.49 4.35
CA VAL A 64 8.89 -8.76 5.03
C VAL A 64 8.23 -9.93 4.33
N ASP A 65 7.29 -10.56 5.03
CA ASP A 65 6.60 -11.72 4.47
C ASP A 65 5.77 -11.29 3.27
N ARG A 66 6.02 -11.94 2.13
CA ARG A 66 5.35 -11.58 0.88
C ARG A 66 3.86 -11.76 0.99
N GLU A 67 3.42 -12.83 1.64
CA GLU A 67 2.00 -13.08 1.77
C GLU A 67 1.31 -12.01 2.61
N GLN A 68 1.95 -11.60 3.70
CA GLN A 68 1.38 -10.55 4.52
C GLN A 68 1.28 -9.24 3.77
N LEU A 69 2.31 -8.91 3.00
CA LEU A 69 2.29 -7.67 2.24
C LEU A 69 1.23 -7.73 1.15
N MET A 70 1.08 -8.90 0.51
CA MET A 70 0.07 -9.07 -0.52
C MET A 70 -1.34 -8.98 0.08
N VAL A 71 -1.54 -9.55 1.27
CA VAL A 71 -2.85 -9.48 1.94
C VAL A 71 -3.19 -8.02 2.24
N GLN A 72 -2.21 -7.25 2.71
CA GLN A 72 -2.44 -5.83 2.98
C GLN A 72 -2.82 -5.10 1.69
N PHE A 73 -2.09 -5.37 0.61
CA PHE A 73 -2.35 -4.77 -0.68
C PHE A 73 -3.77 -5.10 -1.17
N LEU A 74 -4.14 -6.37 -1.10
CA LEU A 74 -5.45 -6.78 -1.58
C LEU A 74 -6.57 -6.29 -0.67
N SER A 75 -6.32 -6.23 0.64
CA SER A 75 -7.33 -5.72 1.58
C SER A 75 -7.68 -4.27 1.27
N GLU A 76 -6.67 -3.46 0.99
CA GLU A 76 -6.92 -2.06 0.69
C GLU A 76 -7.63 -1.91 -0.66
N LYS A 77 -7.28 -2.77 -1.62
CA LYS A 77 -7.92 -2.71 -2.92
C LYS A 77 -9.40 -3.07 -2.80
N ILE A 78 -9.71 -4.11 -2.04
CA ILE A 78 -11.09 -4.52 -1.83
C ILE A 78 -11.87 -3.44 -1.10
N ALA A 79 -11.31 -2.87 -0.05
CA ALA A 79 -12.00 -1.84 0.71
C ALA A 79 -12.30 -0.63 -0.17
N TYR A 80 -11.37 -0.27 -1.05
CA TYR A 80 -11.55 0.86 -1.94
C TYR A 80 -12.68 0.57 -2.93
N GLU A 81 -12.73 -0.63 -3.46
CA GLU A 81 -13.77 -1.01 -4.42
C GLU A 81 -15.15 -1.06 -3.76
N ILE A 82 -15.22 -1.52 -2.53
CA ILE A 82 -16.48 -1.55 -1.82
C ILE A 82 -16.99 -0.14 -1.57
N ALA A 83 -16.10 0.75 -1.14
CA ALA A 83 -16.50 2.14 -0.90
C ALA A 83 -17.00 2.80 -2.18
N ASP A 84 -16.33 2.53 -3.29
CA ASP A 84 -16.72 3.08 -4.56
C ASP A 84 -18.10 2.57 -4.97
N GLU A 85 -18.35 1.28 -4.73
CA GLU A 85 -19.62 0.69 -5.05
C GLU A 85 -20.75 1.26 -4.21
N GLU A 86 -20.49 1.52 -2.95
CA GLU A 86 -21.48 2.14 -2.09
C GLU A 86 -21.82 3.54 -2.57
N CYS A 87 -20.82 4.30 -2.97
CA CYS A 87 -21.05 5.63 -3.49
C CYS A 87 -21.88 5.60 -4.76
N ALA A 88 -21.59 4.65 -5.64
CA ALA A 88 -22.35 4.51 -6.87
C ALA A 88 -23.81 4.15 -6.57
N SER A 89 -24.00 3.28 -5.59
CA SER A 89 -25.34 2.87 -5.21
C SER A 89 -26.15 4.05 -4.68
N GLN A 90 -25.50 4.89 -3.86
CA GLN A 90 -26.17 6.05 -3.34
C GLN A 90 -26.48 7.07 -4.43
N ALA A 91 -25.57 7.24 -5.37
CA ALA A 91 -25.80 8.16 -6.48
C ALA A 91 -27.00 7.71 -7.29
N LEU A 92 -27.15 6.42 -7.52
CA LEU A 92 -28.31 5.93 -8.25
C LEU A 92 -29.61 6.20 -7.50
N ARG A 93 -29.60 6.03 -6.18
CA ARG A 93 -30.80 6.29 -5.42
C ARG A 93 -31.19 7.75 -5.46
N VAL A 94 -30.21 8.64 -5.42
CA VAL A 94 -30.51 10.06 -5.49
C VAL A 94 -31.08 10.43 -6.84
N ALA A 95 -30.62 9.78 -7.89
CA ALA A 95 -31.10 10.08 -9.23
C ALA A 95 -32.52 9.61 -9.45
N GLU A 96 -33.00 8.66 -8.66
CA GLU A 96 -34.37 8.23 -8.78
C GLU A 96 -35.32 9.24 -8.21
#